data_209fe78b9dce20fd3144137309f5d889
#
_entry.id   209fe78b9dce20fd3144137309f5d889
#
_cell.length_a   1.000
_cell.length_b   1.000
_cell.length_c   1.000
_cell.angle_alpha   90.00
_cell.angle_beta   90.00
_cell.angle_gamma   90.00
#
_symmetry.space_group_name_H-M   'P 1'
#
loop_
_entity.id
_entity.type
_entity.pdbx_description
1 polymer ?
#
loop_
_entity_poly.entity_id
_entity_poly.type
_entity_poly.pdbx_seq_one_letter_code
_entity_poly.pdbx_strand_id
1 'polypeptide(L)'
;IDEKNASPADLWPELGDLGLHGMTVDEAWGGTNLGYLAHTIVMEEISRASASIGLSYGAHSNLCVNNVYLNGTEEQRQRFLPRLCSGEWVGALAMSEAGAGSDVVGSMTCRARKDGGDWVANGSKMWITNGPEASVVLTYMRTAPQEAGSRCMTAFLVEKGMAG
;
A
#
# COMPACT_ATOMS: atom_id res chain seq x y z
N ILE A 1 6.59 21.11 -6.66
CA ILE A 1 5.38 20.40 -6.18
C ILE A 1 4.27 21.43 -6.00
N ASP A 2 4.47 22.43 -5.17
CA ASP A 2 3.44 23.41 -4.82
C ASP A 2 2.92 24.23 -6.02
N GLU A 3 3.82 24.68 -6.90
CA GLU A 3 3.43 25.47 -8.07
C GLU A 3 2.61 24.67 -9.10
N LYS A 4 2.88 23.37 -9.24
CA LYS A 4 2.22 22.50 -10.23
C LYS A 4 1.13 21.62 -9.63
N ASN A 5 1.02 21.57 -8.30
CA ASN A 5 0.14 20.66 -7.55
C ASN A 5 0.25 19.21 -8.08
N ALA A 6 1.48 18.77 -8.35
CA ALA A 6 1.77 17.47 -8.94
C ALA A 6 2.91 16.77 -8.18
N SER A 7 2.76 15.49 -7.97
CA SER A 7 3.83 14.64 -7.44
C SER A 7 4.87 14.37 -8.54
N PRO A 8 6.18 14.46 -8.25
CA PRO A 8 7.22 14.14 -9.23
C PRO A 8 7.26 12.61 -9.46
N ALA A 9 6.76 12.17 -10.61
CA ALA A 9 6.66 10.75 -10.95
C ALA A 9 8.02 10.05 -11.09
N ASP A 10 9.04 10.80 -11.47
CA ASP A 10 10.43 10.37 -11.60
C ASP A 10 11.11 10.09 -10.25
N LEU A 11 10.57 10.62 -9.17
CA LEU A 11 11.11 10.39 -7.83
C LEU A 11 11.00 8.90 -7.39
N TRP A 12 9.96 8.18 -7.83
CA TRP A 12 9.76 6.79 -7.43
C TRP A 12 10.89 5.87 -7.87
N PRO A 13 11.27 5.82 -9.17
CA PRO A 13 12.41 5.02 -9.58
C PRO A 13 13.74 5.52 -8.99
N GLU A 14 13.95 6.83 -8.81
CA GLU A 14 15.16 7.35 -8.17
C GLU A 14 15.32 6.87 -6.72
N LEU A 15 14.25 6.87 -5.93
CA LEU A 15 14.27 6.30 -4.57
C LEU A 15 14.43 4.77 -4.60
N GLY A 16 13.90 4.10 -5.62
CA GLY A 16 14.09 2.68 -5.86
C GLY A 16 15.54 2.32 -6.14
N ASP A 17 16.23 3.07 -7.01
CA ASP A 17 17.64 2.89 -7.33
C ASP A 17 18.54 3.05 -6.11
N LEU A 18 18.13 3.86 -5.15
CA LEU A 18 18.79 3.99 -3.84
C LEU A 18 18.40 2.86 -2.86
N GLY A 19 17.50 1.95 -3.23
CA GLY A 19 17.04 0.85 -2.40
C GLY A 19 16.12 1.25 -1.24
N LEU A 20 15.54 2.46 -1.28
CA LEU A 20 14.83 3.02 -0.13
C LEU A 20 13.42 2.47 0.05
N HIS A 21 12.77 1.97 -1.02
CA HIS A 21 11.40 1.43 -0.91
C HIS A 21 11.33 0.08 -0.19
N GLY A 22 12.38 -0.74 -0.33
CA GLY A 22 12.43 -2.09 0.21
C GLY A 22 13.30 -2.27 1.46
N MET A 23 13.45 -1.25 2.30
CA MET A 23 14.37 -1.29 3.45
C MET A 23 14.03 -2.35 4.50
N THR A 24 12.77 -2.75 4.59
CA THR A 24 12.29 -3.79 5.51
C THR A 24 12.06 -5.15 4.82
N VAL A 25 12.38 -5.24 3.53
CA VAL A 25 12.16 -6.41 2.68
C VAL A 25 13.50 -7.10 2.41
N ASP A 26 13.51 -8.44 2.42
CA ASP A 26 14.70 -9.22 2.11
C ASP A 26 15.20 -8.97 0.68
N GLU A 27 16.52 -9.10 0.50
CA GLU A 27 17.18 -8.94 -0.80
C GLU A 27 16.63 -9.89 -1.87
N ALA A 28 16.20 -11.08 -1.47
CA ALA A 28 15.58 -12.07 -2.37
C ALA A 28 14.34 -11.53 -3.10
N TRP A 29 13.69 -10.50 -2.57
CA TRP A 29 12.50 -9.86 -3.11
C TRP A 29 12.76 -8.45 -3.66
N GLY A 30 14.05 -8.07 -3.79
CA GLY A 30 14.44 -6.74 -4.27
C GLY A 30 14.55 -5.68 -3.18
N GLY A 31 14.50 -6.07 -1.92
CA GLY A 31 14.73 -5.18 -0.77
C GLY A 31 16.20 -5.03 -0.40
N THR A 32 16.48 -4.26 0.64
CA THR A 32 17.83 -4.04 1.18
C THR A 32 18.01 -4.57 2.60
N ASN A 33 16.94 -5.06 3.22
CA ASN A 33 16.91 -5.68 4.55
C ASN A 33 17.65 -4.90 5.65
N LEU A 34 17.59 -3.58 5.60
CA LEU A 34 18.23 -2.68 6.59
C LEU A 34 17.37 -2.50 7.87
N GLY A 35 16.12 -2.92 7.81
CA GLY A 35 15.18 -2.93 8.93
C GLY A 35 14.51 -1.59 9.24
N TYR A 36 13.66 -1.60 10.27
CA TYR A 36 12.77 -0.48 10.59
C TYR A 36 13.50 0.78 11.08
N LEU A 37 14.64 0.63 11.77
CA LEU A 37 15.40 1.80 12.23
C LEU A 37 15.92 2.61 11.05
N ALA A 38 16.50 1.93 10.06
CA ALA A 38 16.98 2.58 8.84
C ALA A 38 15.82 3.22 8.07
N HIS A 39 14.68 2.52 7.93
CA HIS A 39 13.48 3.08 7.32
C HIS A 39 12.99 4.34 8.04
N THR A 40 13.01 4.35 9.38
CA THR A 40 12.59 5.52 10.17
C THR A 40 13.51 6.72 9.96
N ILE A 41 14.83 6.50 9.92
CA ILE A 41 15.81 7.56 9.65
C ILE A 41 15.60 8.17 8.27
N VAL A 42 15.43 7.33 7.24
CA VAL A 42 15.15 7.78 5.88
C VAL A 42 13.82 8.52 5.80
N MET A 43 12.78 8.02 6.45
CA MET A 43 11.48 8.67 6.55
C MET A 43 11.59 10.07 7.17
N GLU A 44 12.38 10.23 8.22
CA GLU A 44 12.64 11.52 8.85
C GLU A 44 13.35 12.48 7.89
N GLU A 45 14.41 12.06 7.22
CA GLU A 45 15.18 12.92 6.32
C GLU A 45 14.37 13.34 5.07
N ILE A 46 13.61 12.42 4.47
CA ILE A 46 12.69 12.76 3.37
C ILE A 46 11.63 13.76 3.85
N SER A 47 11.06 13.54 5.04
CA SER A 47 10.02 14.41 5.60
C SER A 47 10.54 15.79 5.96
N ARG A 48 11.81 15.91 6.36
CA ARG A 48 12.47 17.21 6.58
C ARG A 48 12.62 18.02 5.29
N ALA A 49 12.87 17.35 4.18
CA ALA A 49 12.93 17.99 2.86
C ALA A 49 11.53 18.33 2.31
N SER A 50 10.57 17.40 2.46
CA SER A 50 9.18 17.58 2.04
C SER A 50 8.25 16.64 2.80
N ALA A 51 7.39 17.21 3.66
CA ALA A 51 6.43 16.43 4.45
C ALA A 51 5.44 15.66 3.57
N SER A 52 5.04 16.21 2.42
CA SER A 52 4.12 15.53 1.49
C SER A 52 4.77 14.33 0.83
N ILE A 53 6.04 14.44 0.42
CA ILE A 53 6.80 13.31 -0.13
C ILE A 53 7.05 12.27 0.96
N GLY A 54 7.40 12.67 2.17
CA GLY A 54 7.56 11.76 3.30
C GLY A 54 6.31 10.94 3.55
N LEU A 55 5.13 11.56 3.55
CA LEU A 55 3.85 10.86 3.69
C LEU A 55 3.62 9.86 2.56
N SER A 56 3.85 10.27 1.31
CA SER A 56 3.71 9.41 0.14
C SER A 56 4.70 8.24 0.17
N TYR A 57 5.96 8.51 0.51
CA TYR A 57 7.00 7.48 0.69
C TYR A 57 6.59 6.46 1.76
N GLY A 58 6.16 6.90 2.94
CA GLY A 58 5.74 6.00 4.02
C GLY A 58 4.50 5.17 3.66
N ALA A 59 3.55 5.74 2.94
CA ALA A 59 2.38 5.01 2.45
C ALA A 59 2.79 3.91 1.46
N HIS A 60 3.75 4.17 0.59
CA HIS A 60 4.29 3.18 -0.34
C HIS A 60 5.14 2.12 0.38
N SER A 61 6.26 2.54 1.00
CA SER A 61 7.30 1.64 1.52
C SER A 61 6.84 0.83 2.74
N ASN A 62 6.08 1.44 3.66
CA ASN A 62 5.65 0.77 4.88
C ASN A 62 4.22 0.24 4.79
N LEU A 63 3.25 1.06 4.40
CA LEU A 63 1.85 0.61 4.41
C LEU A 63 1.53 -0.38 3.28
N CYS A 64 2.18 -0.30 2.13
CA CYS A 64 1.98 -1.25 1.04
C CYS A 64 3.09 -2.31 0.98
N VAL A 65 4.33 -1.93 0.68
CA VAL A 65 5.46 -2.84 0.44
C VAL A 65 5.69 -3.78 1.62
N ASN A 66 5.85 -3.23 2.81
CA ASN A 66 6.09 -4.03 4.02
C ASN A 66 4.91 -4.95 4.37
N ASN A 67 3.67 -4.52 4.14
CA ASN A 67 2.50 -5.38 4.34
C ASN A 67 2.46 -6.55 3.36
N VAL A 68 2.76 -6.31 2.08
CA VAL A 68 2.87 -7.39 1.09
C VAL A 68 3.99 -8.36 1.48
N TYR A 69 5.12 -7.85 1.93
CA TYR A 69 6.23 -8.68 2.38
C TYR A 69 5.86 -9.56 3.57
N LEU A 70 5.25 -8.99 4.61
CA LEU A 70 4.93 -9.73 5.84
C LEU A 70 3.76 -10.70 5.69
N ASN A 71 2.75 -10.36 4.90
CA ASN A 71 1.46 -11.04 4.90
C ASN A 71 1.08 -11.68 3.55
N GLY A 72 1.80 -11.37 2.48
CA GLY A 72 1.56 -11.95 1.16
C GLY A 72 1.98 -13.41 1.06
N THR A 73 1.35 -14.15 0.14
CA THR A 73 1.84 -15.47 -0.28
C THR A 73 3.17 -15.33 -1.04
N GLU A 74 3.89 -16.42 -1.21
CA GLU A 74 5.13 -16.40 -1.97
C GLU A 74 4.94 -15.90 -3.41
N GLU A 75 3.87 -16.36 -4.08
CA GLU A 75 3.51 -15.89 -5.42
C GLU A 75 3.21 -14.40 -5.45
N GLN A 76 2.52 -13.88 -4.43
CA GLN A 76 2.27 -12.44 -4.32
C GLN A 76 3.57 -11.66 -4.10
N ARG A 77 4.45 -12.12 -3.21
CA ARG A 77 5.76 -11.49 -2.99
C ARG A 77 6.57 -11.46 -4.29
N GLN A 78 6.67 -12.59 -4.98
CA GLN A 78 7.39 -12.70 -6.23
C GLN A 78 6.84 -11.79 -7.33
N ARG A 79 5.53 -11.63 -7.39
CA ARG A 79 4.86 -10.79 -8.40
C ARG A 79 4.98 -9.31 -8.12
N PHE A 80 4.79 -8.89 -6.87
CA PHE A 80 4.62 -7.48 -6.52
C PHE A 80 5.88 -6.81 -5.99
N LEU A 81 6.65 -7.47 -5.11
CA LEU A 81 7.73 -6.83 -4.38
C LEU A 81 8.85 -6.29 -5.28
N PRO A 82 9.37 -7.01 -6.30
CA PRO A 82 10.44 -6.48 -7.12
C PRO A 82 10.09 -5.15 -7.79
N ARG A 83 8.87 -5.01 -8.31
CA ARG A 83 8.40 -3.78 -8.96
C ARG A 83 8.09 -2.66 -7.97
N LEU A 84 7.61 -3.00 -6.80
CA LEU A 84 7.37 -2.04 -5.73
C LEU A 84 8.69 -1.54 -5.13
N CYS A 85 9.67 -2.42 -4.89
CA CYS A 85 10.96 -2.05 -4.34
C CYS A 85 11.80 -1.21 -5.32
N SER A 86 11.68 -1.46 -6.64
CA SER A 86 12.36 -0.65 -7.66
C SER A 86 11.68 0.71 -7.92
N GLY A 87 10.46 0.93 -7.44
CA GLY A 87 9.68 2.12 -7.74
C GLY A 87 9.06 2.14 -9.14
N GLU A 88 9.18 1.04 -9.91
CA GLU A 88 8.43 0.86 -11.17
C GLU A 88 6.92 0.93 -10.91
N TRP A 89 6.50 0.37 -9.80
CA TRP A 89 5.12 0.41 -9.31
C TRP A 89 5.01 1.21 -8.04
N VAL A 90 3.99 2.05 -7.95
CA VAL A 90 3.62 2.76 -6.75
C VAL A 90 2.54 2.00 -6.01
N GLY A 91 2.73 1.81 -4.71
CA GLY A 91 1.77 1.16 -3.84
C GLY A 91 1.01 2.14 -2.95
N ALA A 92 -0.23 1.79 -2.63
CA ALA A 92 -1.08 2.48 -1.68
C ALA A 92 -1.76 1.50 -0.73
N LEU A 93 -2.31 2.01 0.38
CA LEU A 93 -3.15 1.24 1.30
C LEU A 93 -4.52 1.90 1.41
N ALA A 94 -5.58 1.15 1.15
CA ALA A 94 -6.96 1.60 1.25
C ALA A 94 -7.69 0.90 2.39
N MET A 95 -7.81 1.60 3.52
CA MET A 95 -8.51 1.13 4.70
C MET A 95 -9.69 2.03 5.03
N SER A 96 -9.47 3.34 5.15
CA SER A 96 -10.46 4.33 5.59
C SER A 96 -11.62 4.51 4.61
N GLU A 97 -12.79 4.84 5.16
CA GLU A 97 -14.03 5.18 4.44
C GLU A 97 -14.58 6.49 5.01
N ALA A 98 -15.54 7.12 4.33
CA ALA A 98 -16.17 8.35 4.80
C ALA A 98 -16.79 8.20 6.21
N GLY A 99 -17.33 7.03 6.52
CA GLY A 99 -17.92 6.69 7.82
C GLY A 99 -17.06 5.81 8.72
N ALA A 100 -15.82 5.47 8.32
CA ALA A 100 -14.96 4.51 9.02
C ALA A 100 -13.50 4.97 8.99
N GLY A 101 -13.09 5.74 9.98
CA GLY A 101 -11.72 6.21 10.19
C GLY A 101 -11.03 5.40 11.29
N SER A 102 -10.99 5.93 12.52
CA SER A 102 -10.35 5.26 13.65
C SER A 102 -11.01 3.93 14.02
N ASP A 103 -12.33 3.82 13.89
CA ASP A 103 -13.06 2.57 14.07
C ASP A 103 -13.31 1.85 12.74
N VAL A 104 -12.25 1.59 12.00
CA VAL A 104 -12.37 0.89 10.71
C VAL A 104 -12.89 -0.53 10.86
N VAL A 105 -12.52 -1.22 11.94
CA VAL A 105 -12.93 -2.62 12.19
C VAL A 105 -14.43 -2.72 12.46
N GLY A 106 -14.99 -1.81 13.25
CA GLY A 106 -16.41 -1.80 13.59
C GLY A 106 -17.29 -1.22 12.48
N SER A 107 -16.82 -0.18 11.79
CA SER A 107 -17.64 0.68 10.94
C SER A 107 -17.43 0.49 9.42
N MET A 108 -16.47 -0.32 8.98
CA MET A 108 -16.21 -0.58 7.56
C MET A 108 -17.44 -1.15 6.85
N THR A 109 -17.83 -0.54 5.75
CA THR A 109 -18.96 -0.97 4.89
C THR A 109 -18.51 -1.61 3.58
N CYS A 110 -17.32 -1.27 3.09
CA CYS A 110 -16.74 -1.87 1.90
C CYS A 110 -16.59 -3.39 2.11
N ARG A 111 -17.12 -4.16 1.17
CA ARG A 111 -17.22 -5.62 1.29
C ARG A 111 -16.81 -6.31 0.00
N ALA A 112 -16.32 -7.53 0.13
CA ALA A 112 -16.12 -8.43 -1.00
C ALA A 112 -16.81 -9.75 -0.73
N ARG A 113 -17.44 -10.32 -1.78
CA ARG A 113 -18.07 -11.64 -1.76
C ARG A 113 -17.48 -12.52 -2.84
N LYS A 114 -17.40 -13.81 -2.57
CA LYS A 114 -17.04 -14.77 -3.62
C LYS A 114 -18.16 -14.89 -4.66
N ASP A 115 -17.75 -14.99 -5.93
CA ASP A 115 -18.62 -15.24 -7.07
C ASP A 115 -17.89 -16.21 -8.03
N GLY A 116 -18.20 -17.49 -7.90
CA GLY A 116 -17.41 -18.54 -8.56
C GLY A 116 -15.96 -18.58 -8.06
N GLY A 117 -15.02 -18.41 -8.98
CA GLY A 117 -13.58 -18.33 -8.70
C GLY A 117 -13.09 -16.93 -8.32
N ASP A 118 -13.92 -15.92 -8.51
CA ASP A 118 -13.55 -14.51 -8.34
C ASP A 118 -14.09 -13.90 -7.03
N TRP A 119 -13.66 -12.68 -6.77
CA TRP A 119 -14.22 -11.83 -5.71
C TRP A 119 -14.86 -10.60 -6.33
N VAL A 120 -16.08 -10.31 -5.93
CA VAL A 120 -16.79 -9.08 -6.31
C VAL A 120 -16.73 -8.11 -5.15
N ALA A 121 -16.01 -7.02 -5.35
CA ALA A 121 -15.87 -5.92 -4.38
C ALA A 121 -16.97 -4.88 -4.58
N ASN A 122 -17.48 -4.32 -3.47
CA ASN A 122 -18.47 -3.25 -3.49
C ASN A 122 -18.26 -2.31 -2.31
N GLY A 123 -18.18 -1.01 -2.59
CA GLY A 123 -17.97 0.05 -1.60
C GLY A 123 -17.02 1.12 -2.11
N SER A 124 -16.64 2.03 -1.22
CA SER A 124 -15.70 3.11 -1.53
C SER A 124 -14.70 3.31 -0.41
N LYS A 125 -13.52 3.79 -0.76
CA LYS A 125 -12.47 4.18 0.18
C LYS A 125 -12.20 5.67 0.06
N MET A 126 -11.67 6.28 1.13
CA MET A 126 -11.44 7.73 1.19
C MET A 126 -10.06 8.02 1.80
N TRP A 127 -9.45 9.13 1.37
CA TRP A 127 -8.17 9.62 1.88
C TRP A 127 -7.02 8.65 1.67
N ILE A 128 -6.95 8.06 0.47
CA ILE A 128 -5.93 7.06 0.12
C ILE A 128 -4.71 7.78 -0.45
N THR A 129 -3.66 7.90 0.37
CA THR A 129 -2.37 8.43 -0.07
C THR A 129 -1.83 7.59 -1.22
N ASN A 130 -1.35 8.24 -2.27
CA ASN A 130 -0.92 7.66 -3.55
C ASN A 130 -2.05 6.99 -4.38
N GLY A 131 -3.30 7.02 -3.93
CA GLY A 131 -4.40 6.30 -4.59
C GLY A 131 -4.52 6.52 -6.10
N PRO A 132 -4.53 7.77 -6.61
CA PRO A 132 -4.64 8.05 -8.03
C PRO A 132 -3.46 7.55 -8.88
N GLU A 133 -2.28 7.48 -8.30
CA GLU A 133 -1.02 7.12 -8.97
C GLU A 133 -0.68 5.64 -8.81
N ALA A 134 -1.29 4.97 -7.82
CA ALA A 134 -0.95 3.61 -7.44
C ALA A 134 -1.15 2.61 -8.58
N SER A 135 -0.14 1.77 -8.80
CA SER A 135 -0.22 0.59 -9.67
C SER A 135 -0.94 -0.57 -8.96
N VAL A 136 -0.81 -0.63 -7.64
CA VAL A 136 -1.50 -1.59 -6.78
C VAL A 136 -1.93 -0.93 -5.46
N VAL A 137 -3.15 -1.23 -5.04
CA VAL A 137 -3.73 -0.75 -3.78
C VAL A 137 -4.02 -1.94 -2.87
N LEU A 138 -3.33 -2.02 -1.74
CA LEU A 138 -3.67 -2.96 -0.67
C LEU A 138 -4.97 -2.52 -0.01
N THR A 139 -6.06 -3.21 -0.31
CA THR A 139 -7.40 -2.78 0.07
C THR A 139 -8.03 -3.74 1.08
N TYR A 140 -8.40 -3.22 2.25
CA TYR A 140 -9.14 -4.00 3.25
C TYR A 140 -10.63 -3.95 2.98
N MET A 141 -11.28 -5.13 2.95
CA MET A 141 -12.71 -5.29 2.72
C MET A 141 -13.29 -6.31 3.68
N ARG A 142 -14.54 -6.14 4.02
CA ARG A 142 -15.28 -7.09 4.84
C ARG A 142 -15.71 -8.31 4.00
N THR A 143 -15.27 -9.51 4.40
CA THR A 143 -15.56 -10.78 3.70
C THR A 143 -16.33 -11.76 4.54
N ALA A 144 -16.28 -11.63 5.86
CA ALA A 144 -16.95 -12.52 6.82
C ALA A 144 -17.74 -11.67 7.84
N PRO A 145 -18.90 -11.08 7.44
CA PRO A 145 -19.64 -10.15 8.29
C PRO A 145 -20.17 -10.78 9.59
N GLN A 146 -20.23 -12.10 9.66
CA GLN A 146 -20.61 -12.85 10.86
C GLN A 146 -19.49 -12.96 11.89
N GLU A 147 -18.24 -12.71 11.49
CA GLU A 147 -17.10 -12.76 12.39
C GLU A 147 -16.92 -11.44 13.14
N ALA A 148 -16.37 -11.52 14.36
CA ALA A 148 -16.10 -10.35 15.18
C ALA A 148 -14.65 -9.86 15.02
N GLY A 149 -14.46 -8.55 15.19
CA GLY A 149 -13.15 -7.90 15.16
C GLY A 149 -12.49 -7.99 13.77
N SER A 150 -11.18 -8.03 13.72
CA SER A 150 -10.41 -8.04 12.46
C SER A 150 -10.59 -9.30 11.61
N ARG A 151 -11.11 -10.39 12.19
CA ARG A 151 -11.37 -11.64 11.45
C ARG A 151 -12.47 -11.50 10.38
N CYS A 152 -13.27 -10.44 10.45
CA CYS A 152 -14.28 -10.16 9.43
C CYS A 152 -13.71 -9.59 8.13
N MET A 153 -12.42 -9.27 8.08
CA MET A 153 -11.80 -8.54 6.97
C MET A 153 -10.73 -9.39 6.28
N THR A 154 -10.56 -9.11 4.99
CA THR A 154 -9.49 -9.64 4.15
C THR A 154 -8.80 -8.48 3.43
N ALA A 155 -7.48 -8.57 3.27
CA ALA A 155 -6.71 -7.66 2.45
C ALA A 155 -6.63 -8.19 1.00
N PHE A 156 -6.88 -7.32 0.05
CA PHE A 156 -6.82 -7.59 -1.38
C PHE A 156 -5.77 -6.70 -2.05
N LEU A 157 -5.03 -7.25 -2.98
CA LEU A 157 -4.15 -6.50 -3.87
C LEU A 157 -4.95 -6.15 -5.13
N VAL A 158 -5.41 -4.92 -5.20
CA VAL A 158 -6.20 -4.40 -6.33
C VAL A 158 -5.27 -3.68 -7.28
N GLU A 159 -5.11 -4.20 -8.48
CA GLU A 159 -4.24 -3.63 -9.50
C GLU A 159 -4.99 -2.60 -10.35
N LYS A 160 -4.25 -1.59 -10.80
CA LYS A 160 -4.77 -0.59 -11.74
C LYS A 160 -5.24 -1.26 -13.03
N GLY A 161 -6.46 -0.95 -13.45
CA GLY A 161 -7.05 -1.52 -14.68
C GLY A 161 -7.85 -2.80 -14.47
N MET A 162 -7.99 -3.31 -13.25
CA MET A 162 -9.01 -4.33 -12.96
C MET A 162 -10.41 -3.78 -13.29
N ALA A 163 -11.29 -4.66 -13.78
CA ALA A 163 -12.66 -4.28 -14.10
C ALA A 163 -13.47 -3.90 -12.86
N GLY A 164 -14.24 -2.81 -12.95
CA GLY A 164 -15.11 -2.32 -11.87
C GLY A 164 -15.06 -0.83 -11.64
#